data_e99b3c582a47e2b9cc723a38a9bc77ce
#
_entry.id   e99b3c582a47e2b9cc723a38a9bc77ce
#
_cell.length_a   1.000
_cell.length_b   1.000
_cell.length_c   1.000
_cell.angle_alpha   90.00
_cell.angle_beta   90.00
_cell.angle_gamma   90.00
#
_symmetry.space_group_name_H-M   'P 1'
#
loop_
_entity.id
_entity.type
_entity.pdbx_description
1 polymer ?
#
loop_
_entity_poly.entity_id
_entity_poly.type
_entity_poly.pdbx_seq_one_letter_code
_entity_poly.pdbx_strand_id
1 'polypeptide(L)'
;MLYGVPSKLPDGRYFLKVTQDSGDRCVHQVNNVKLVTDGNQVTLTIPSDVTLFSDIDEQIVAQAKESKVLWFGKEIADETVVAAYQKSVNPEHELSASLVTIKGEVVTTFYDTQKTKVELTQSGSVDVLLELSGLVFTKRAFEPVWKVVQGRVKAPQKPRFPREYLFKDDPAEEEEPDIDL
;
A
#
# COMPACT_ATOMS: atom_id res chain seq x y z
N MET A 1 -15.63 -9.97 8.95
CA MET A 1 -15.95 -8.75 8.13
C MET A 1 -17.38 -8.85 7.60
N LEU A 2 -18.10 -7.73 7.55
CA LEU A 2 -19.43 -7.63 6.96
C LEU A 2 -19.33 -7.06 5.55
N TYR A 3 -20.06 -7.67 4.64
CA TYR A 3 -20.10 -7.30 3.23
C TYR A 3 -21.47 -6.78 2.87
N GLY A 4 -21.52 -5.59 2.26
CA GLY A 4 -22.75 -4.98 1.80
C GLY A 4 -23.32 -5.64 0.54
N VAL A 5 -24.26 -4.95 -0.09
CA VAL A 5 -24.82 -5.37 -1.39
C VAL A 5 -24.14 -4.54 -2.49
N PRO A 6 -23.75 -5.16 -3.62
CA PRO A 6 -23.18 -4.42 -4.74
C PRO A 6 -24.14 -3.34 -5.26
N SER A 7 -23.66 -2.12 -5.37
CA SER A 7 -24.37 -0.98 -5.93
C SER A 7 -23.63 -0.46 -7.17
N LYS A 8 -24.41 -0.03 -8.18
CA LYS A 8 -23.82 0.46 -9.44
C LYS A 8 -23.24 1.86 -9.26
N LEU A 9 -22.01 2.04 -9.70
CA LEU A 9 -21.33 3.33 -9.77
C LEU A 9 -21.68 4.08 -11.07
N PRO A 10 -21.49 5.41 -11.11
CA PRO A 10 -21.74 6.22 -12.31
C PRO A 10 -20.94 5.78 -13.55
N ASP A 11 -19.76 5.20 -13.35
CA ASP A 11 -18.87 4.69 -14.41
C ASP A 11 -19.26 3.28 -14.91
N GLY A 12 -20.33 2.71 -14.38
CA GLY A 12 -20.89 1.41 -14.78
C GLY A 12 -20.29 0.21 -14.05
N ARG A 13 -19.28 0.39 -13.21
CA ARG A 13 -18.78 -0.63 -12.28
C ARG A 13 -19.76 -0.81 -11.12
N TYR A 14 -19.55 -1.85 -10.32
CA TYR A 14 -20.29 -2.04 -9.08
C TYR A 14 -19.33 -1.93 -7.90
N PHE A 15 -19.81 -1.40 -6.80
CA PHE A 15 -19.09 -1.28 -5.55
C PHE A 15 -19.87 -1.91 -4.40
N LEU A 16 -19.18 -2.67 -3.58
CA LEU A 16 -19.68 -3.29 -2.37
C LEU A 16 -18.85 -2.78 -1.19
N LYS A 17 -19.51 -2.22 -0.20
CA LYS A 17 -18.85 -1.72 1.01
C LYS A 17 -18.44 -2.88 1.92
N VAL A 18 -17.24 -2.81 2.51
CA VAL A 18 -16.76 -3.72 3.55
C VAL A 18 -16.62 -2.97 4.87
N THR A 19 -17.04 -3.60 5.97
CA THR A 19 -16.90 -3.09 7.34
C THR A 19 -16.47 -4.21 8.27
N GLN A 20 -16.05 -3.85 9.47
CA GLN A 20 -15.88 -4.83 10.56
C GLN A 20 -17.24 -5.33 11.04
N ASP A 21 -17.26 -6.42 11.83
CA ASP A 21 -18.48 -7.00 12.38
C ASP A 21 -19.22 -6.03 13.32
N SER A 22 -18.50 -5.07 13.91
CA SER A 22 -19.06 -3.95 14.67
C SER A 22 -19.77 -2.88 13.79
N GLY A 23 -19.60 -2.94 12.48
CA GLY A 23 -20.06 -1.90 11.54
C GLY A 23 -19.04 -0.78 11.32
N ASP A 24 -17.92 -0.80 12.04
CA ASP A 24 -16.86 0.19 11.91
C ASP A 24 -16.06 0.03 10.62
N ARG A 25 -15.23 1.02 10.31
CA ARG A 25 -14.31 0.98 9.17
C ARG A 25 -13.27 -0.15 9.36
N CYS A 26 -12.97 -0.86 8.29
CA CYS A 26 -11.98 -1.95 8.30
C CYS A 26 -10.58 -1.36 8.09
N VAL A 27 -9.95 -0.90 9.18
CA VAL A 27 -8.63 -0.23 9.15
C VAL A 27 -7.56 -1.14 9.75
N HIS A 28 -6.44 -1.26 9.03
CA HIS A 28 -5.29 -2.06 9.41
C HIS A 28 -4.03 -1.22 9.43
N GLN A 29 -3.15 -1.46 10.39
CA GLN A 29 -1.83 -0.85 10.43
C GLN A 29 -0.82 -1.75 9.72
N VAL A 30 -0.05 -1.15 8.80
CA VAL A 30 1.06 -1.81 8.12
C VAL A 30 2.30 -0.96 8.31
N ASN A 31 3.37 -1.59 8.79
CA ASN A 31 4.59 -0.91 9.13
C ASN A 31 5.66 -1.09 8.05
N ASN A 32 6.59 -0.15 7.97
CA ASN A 32 7.78 -0.22 7.11
C ASN A 32 7.49 -0.37 5.61
N VAL A 33 6.42 0.21 5.11
CA VAL A 33 6.13 0.23 3.68
C VAL A 33 6.94 1.34 2.99
N LYS A 34 7.31 1.11 1.72
CA LYS A 34 7.71 2.20 0.82
C LYS A 34 6.48 2.70 0.12
N LEU A 35 6.34 4.02 0.02
CA LEU A 35 5.14 4.65 -0.52
C LEU A 35 5.55 5.61 -1.65
N VAL A 36 4.89 5.45 -2.79
CA VAL A 36 5.03 6.35 -3.94
C VAL A 36 3.64 6.88 -4.30
N THR A 37 3.54 8.18 -4.50
CA THR A 37 2.28 8.84 -4.88
C THR A 37 2.32 9.29 -6.33
N ASP A 38 1.18 9.10 -7.01
CA ASP A 38 0.89 9.70 -8.32
C ASP A 38 -0.50 10.34 -8.25
N GLY A 39 -0.54 11.63 -8.00
CA GLY A 39 -1.78 12.33 -7.66
C GLY A 39 -2.46 11.74 -6.42
N ASN A 40 -3.68 11.25 -6.58
CA ASN A 40 -4.44 10.59 -5.51
C ASN A 40 -4.20 9.07 -5.44
N GLN A 41 -3.46 8.50 -6.39
CA GLN A 41 -3.09 7.08 -6.37
C GLN A 41 -1.80 6.89 -5.59
N VAL A 42 -1.71 5.75 -4.94
CA VAL A 42 -0.57 5.39 -4.09
C VAL A 42 -0.18 3.96 -4.39
N THR A 43 1.10 3.75 -4.64
CA THR A 43 1.70 2.41 -4.69
C THR A 43 2.50 2.17 -3.42
N LEU A 44 2.18 1.10 -2.73
CA LEU A 44 2.84 0.68 -1.49
C LEU A 44 3.64 -0.59 -1.76
N THR A 45 4.95 -0.57 -1.52
CA THR A 45 5.73 -1.81 -1.49
C THR A 45 5.60 -2.42 -0.09
N ILE A 46 4.99 -3.59 -0.03
CA ILE A 46 4.66 -4.30 1.22
C ILE A 46 5.83 -5.23 1.59
N PRO A 47 6.28 -5.24 2.85
CA PRO A 47 7.27 -6.21 3.31
C PRO A 47 6.78 -7.65 3.12
N SER A 48 7.68 -8.56 2.73
CA SER A 48 7.34 -9.95 2.39
C SER A 48 6.87 -10.81 3.57
N ASP A 49 7.10 -10.35 4.80
CA ASP A 49 6.68 -11.01 6.05
C ASP A 49 5.26 -10.61 6.48
N VAL A 50 4.58 -9.72 5.76
CA VAL A 50 3.21 -9.28 6.05
C VAL A 50 2.21 -10.23 5.41
N THR A 51 1.55 -11.07 6.21
CA THR A 51 0.53 -12.03 5.75
C THR A 51 -0.89 -11.47 5.73
N LEU A 52 -1.11 -10.30 6.34
CA LEU A 52 -2.43 -9.68 6.49
C LEU A 52 -3.26 -9.68 5.20
N PHE A 53 -2.64 -9.32 4.08
CA PHE A 53 -3.35 -9.19 2.81
C PHE A 53 -3.78 -10.53 2.23
N SER A 54 -2.95 -11.58 2.35
CA SER A 54 -3.32 -12.92 1.93
C SER A 54 -4.49 -13.47 2.76
N ASP A 55 -4.48 -13.24 4.07
CA ASP A 55 -5.56 -13.66 4.97
C ASP A 55 -6.89 -12.95 4.63
N ILE A 56 -6.83 -11.67 4.29
CA ILE A 56 -8.00 -10.89 3.84
C ILE A 56 -8.47 -11.36 2.46
N ASP A 57 -7.56 -11.58 1.52
CA ASP A 57 -7.88 -12.07 0.18
C ASP A 57 -8.58 -13.43 0.24
N GLU A 58 -8.12 -14.35 1.10
CA GLU A 58 -8.75 -15.66 1.32
C GLU A 58 -10.18 -15.51 1.88
N GLN A 59 -10.39 -14.62 2.85
CA GLN A 59 -11.72 -14.34 3.40
C GLN A 59 -12.66 -13.75 2.34
N ILE A 60 -12.18 -12.83 1.49
CA ILE A 60 -12.96 -12.24 0.41
C ILE A 60 -13.38 -13.31 -0.60
N VAL A 61 -12.45 -14.18 -1.02
CA VAL A 61 -12.72 -15.25 -1.99
C VAL A 61 -13.70 -16.27 -1.40
N ALA A 62 -13.55 -16.64 -0.12
CA ALA A 62 -14.48 -17.54 0.55
C ALA A 62 -15.89 -16.95 0.58
N GLN A 63 -16.03 -15.68 0.98
CA GLN A 63 -17.33 -15.00 0.99
C GLN A 63 -17.93 -14.86 -0.42
N ALA A 64 -17.10 -14.60 -1.43
CA ALA A 64 -17.55 -14.50 -2.81
C ALA A 64 -18.16 -15.82 -3.33
N LYS A 65 -17.58 -16.97 -2.92
CA LYS A 65 -18.12 -18.29 -3.22
C LYS A 65 -19.47 -18.56 -2.55
N GLU A 66 -19.65 -18.06 -1.35
CA GLU A 66 -20.93 -18.20 -0.62
C GLU A 66 -22.01 -17.24 -1.14
N SER A 67 -21.63 -16.07 -1.65
CA SER A 67 -22.52 -15.00 -2.06
C SER A 67 -22.67 -14.82 -3.56
N LYS A 68 -22.43 -15.85 -4.36
CA LYS A 68 -22.39 -15.80 -5.84
C LYS A 68 -23.59 -15.08 -6.46
N VAL A 69 -24.80 -15.49 -6.10
CA VAL A 69 -26.02 -14.92 -6.67
C VAL A 69 -26.16 -13.45 -6.27
N LEU A 70 -25.82 -13.13 -5.01
CA LEU A 70 -25.93 -11.75 -4.50
C LEU A 70 -24.90 -10.82 -5.16
N TRP A 71 -23.66 -11.29 -5.35
CA TRP A 71 -22.58 -10.46 -5.84
C TRP A 71 -22.47 -10.42 -7.36
N PHE A 72 -22.77 -11.54 -8.02
CA PHE A 72 -22.61 -11.68 -9.48
C PHE A 72 -23.93 -11.77 -10.24
N GLY A 73 -25.07 -11.79 -9.52
CA GLY A 73 -26.41 -11.91 -10.12
C GLY A 73 -26.74 -13.29 -10.70
N LYS A 74 -25.86 -14.27 -10.54
CA LYS A 74 -26.02 -15.64 -11.06
C LYS A 74 -25.11 -16.62 -10.32
N GLU A 75 -25.48 -17.92 -10.40
CA GLU A 75 -24.57 -18.98 -10.02
C GLU A 75 -23.41 -19.07 -11.00
N ILE A 76 -22.18 -19.15 -10.47
CA ILE A 76 -20.95 -19.36 -11.23
C ILE A 76 -20.09 -20.40 -10.51
N ALA A 77 -19.20 -21.08 -11.23
CA ALA A 77 -18.30 -22.06 -10.65
C ALA A 77 -17.29 -21.40 -9.71
N ASP A 78 -16.86 -22.10 -8.66
CA ASP A 78 -15.88 -21.61 -7.69
C ASP A 78 -14.57 -21.24 -8.35
N GLU A 79 -14.13 -21.99 -9.33
CA GLU A 79 -12.92 -21.75 -10.11
C GLU A 79 -13.01 -20.41 -10.87
N THR A 80 -14.22 -20.07 -11.35
CA THR A 80 -14.47 -18.78 -12.03
C THR A 80 -14.38 -17.63 -11.04
N VAL A 81 -14.90 -17.80 -9.80
CA VAL A 81 -14.75 -16.80 -8.73
C VAL A 81 -13.28 -16.54 -8.43
N VAL A 82 -12.50 -17.62 -8.22
CA VAL A 82 -11.07 -17.52 -7.94
C VAL A 82 -10.31 -16.85 -9.08
N ALA A 83 -10.60 -17.24 -10.33
CA ALA A 83 -9.94 -16.66 -11.50
C ALA A 83 -10.29 -15.19 -11.76
N ALA A 84 -11.48 -14.74 -11.32
CA ALA A 84 -11.91 -13.35 -11.44
C ALA A 84 -11.39 -12.43 -10.32
N TYR A 85 -10.88 -12.98 -9.22
CA TYR A 85 -10.36 -12.21 -8.11
C TYR A 85 -8.96 -11.67 -8.39
N GLN A 86 -8.77 -10.37 -8.18
CA GLN A 86 -7.46 -9.74 -8.20
C GLN A 86 -6.98 -9.52 -6.76
N LYS A 87 -5.83 -10.07 -6.44
CA LYS A 87 -5.25 -10.01 -5.09
C LYS A 87 -4.88 -8.58 -4.71
N SER A 88 -4.93 -8.31 -3.41
CA SER A 88 -4.52 -7.03 -2.81
C SER A 88 -3.07 -6.67 -3.15
N VAL A 89 -2.17 -7.65 -3.05
CA VAL A 89 -0.73 -7.47 -3.31
C VAL A 89 -0.35 -8.29 -4.55
N ASN A 90 0.32 -7.63 -5.49
CA ASN A 90 0.80 -8.24 -6.72
C ASN A 90 2.09 -9.08 -6.49
N PRO A 91 2.58 -9.85 -7.49
CA PRO A 91 3.81 -10.64 -7.36
C PRO A 91 5.07 -9.81 -7.09
N GLU A 92 5.08 -8.53 -7.42
CA GLU A 92 6.15 -7.58 -7.15
C GLU A 92 6.10 -7.00 -5.73
N HIS A 93 5.23 -7.53 -4.87
CA HIS A 93 4.95 -7.04 -3.52
C HIS A 93 4.37 -5.62 -3.47
N GLU A 94 3.65 -5.22 -4.49
CA GLU A 94 3.02 -3.91 -4.54
C GLU A 94 1.51 -3.99 -4.29
N LEU A 95 1.01 -3.02 -3.55
CA LEU A 95 -0.40 -2.80 -3.29
C LEU A 95 -0.79 -1.43 -3.84
N SER A 96 -1.82 -1.40 -4.68
CA SER A 96 -2.42 -0.16 -5.16
C SER A 96 -3.48 0.34 -4.18
N ALA A 97 -3.37 1.59 -3.78
CA ALA A 97 -4.32 2.26 -2.90
C ALA A 97 -4.60 3.68 -3.40
N SER A 98 -5.55 4.35 -2.79
CA SER A 98 -5.79 5.77 -3.02
C SER A 98 -5.71 6.55 -1.71
N LEU A 99 -5.39 7.84 -1.80
CA LEU A 99 -5.58 8.76 -0.68
C LEU A 99 -7.07 8.98 -0.44
N VAL A 100 -7.45 9.19 0.82
CA VAL A 100 -8.84 9.53 1.16
C VAL A 100 -9.11 10.96 0.70
N THR A 101 -10.20 11.12 -0.06
CA THR A 101 -10.67 12.44 -0.52
C THR A 101 -12.08 12.70 -0.01
N ILE A 102 -12.34 13.95 0.41
CA ILE A 102 -13.68 14.44 0.77
C ILE A 102 -13.94 15.70 -0.04
N LYS A 103 -15.03 15.74 -0.81
CA LYS A 103 -15.39 16.84 -1.70
C LYS A 103 -14.28 17.29 -2.65
N GLY A 104 -13.46 16.34 -3.10
CA GLY A 104 -12.33 16.57 -4.01
C GLY A 104 -11.02 16.97 -3.33
N GLU A 105 -11.02 17.19 -2.02
CA GLU A 105 -9.81 17.51 -1.26
C GLU A 105 -9.22 16.27 -0.59
N VAL A 106 -7.90 16.10 -0.62
CA VAL A 106 -7.19 15.03 0.07
C VAL A 106 -7.20 15.30 1.57
N VAL A 107 -7.75 14.36 2.33
CA VAL A 107 -7.83 14.43 3.80
C VAL A 107 -6.88 13.45 4.48
N THR A 108 -6.21 12.58 3.74
CA THR A 108 -5.11 11.75 4.27
C THR A 108 -4.02 12.64 4.83
N THR A 109 -3.57 12.35 6.04
CA THR A 109 -2.52 13.12 6.72
C THR A 109 -1.32 12.26 7.03
N PHE A 110 -0.15 12.86 6.92
CA PHE A 110 1.11 12.24 7.31
C PHE A 110 1.70 12.96 8.51
N TYR A 111 2.31 12.20 9.40
CA TYR A 111 2.96 12.69 10.60
C TYR A 111 4.39 12.19 10.66
N ASP A 112 5.24 12.92 11.35
CA ASP A 112 6.56 12.43 11.74
C ASP A 112 6.49 11.59 13.04
N THR A 113 7.62 11.15 13.53
CA THR A 113 7.73 10.40 14.80
C THR A 113 7.42 11.23 16.03
N GLN A 114 7.40 12.55 15.91
CA GLN A 114 7.03 13.51 16.96
C GLN A 114 5.54 13.90 16.92
N LYS A 115 4.75 13.25 16.04
CA LYS A 115 3.33 13.51 15.81
C LYS A 115 3.05 14.89 15.20
N THR A 116 4.03 15.49 14.54
CA THR A 116 3.85 16.73 13.79
C THR A 116 3.39 16.39 12.36
N LYS A 117 2.42 17.13 11.84
CA LYS A 117 1.95 16.98 10.47
C LYS A 117 3.06 17.37 9.50
N VAL A 118 3.34 16.50 8.55
CA VAL A 118 4.37 16.69 7.52
C VAL A 118 3.81 16.45 6.13
N GLU A 119 4.45 17.03 5.13
CA GLU A 119 4.21 16.66 3.75
C GLU A 119 4.98 15.38 3.42
N LEU A 120 4.37 14.52 2.61
CA LEU A 120 5.00 13.28 2.17
C LEU A 120 6.11 13.61 1.19
N THR A 121 7.35 13.43 1.62
CA THR A 121 8.53 13.45 0.74
C THR A 121 8.85 12.02 0.29
N GLN A 122 9.19 11.82 -0.97
CA GLN A 122 9.29 10.52 -1.66
C GLN A 122 10.36 9.55 -1.13
N SER A 123 11.03 9.82 -0.03
CA SER A 123 12.12 8.99 0.46
C SER A 123 11.97 8.66 1.94
N GLY A 124 11.58 7.43 2.23
CA GLY A 124 11.56 6.92 3.59
C GLY A 124 10.66 5.71 3.77
N SER A 125 10.83 5.02 4.90
CA SER A 125 9.89 4.01 5.35
C SER A 125 8.73 4.70 6.07
N VAL A 126 7.51 4.29 5.73
CA VAL A 126 6.27 4.85 6.28
C VAL A 126 5.50 3.73 6.97
N ASP A 127 4.95 3.99 8.14
CA ASP A 127 3.89 3.17 8.70
C ASP A 127 2.56 3.75 8.24
N VAL A 128 1.64 2.94 7.74
CA VAL A 128 0.37 3.40 7.20
C VAL A 128 -0.82 2.76 7.90
N LEU A 129 -1.91 3.51 8.03
CA LEU A 129 -3.22 2.99 8.31
C LEU A 129 -3.96 2.84 6.98
N LEU A 130 -4.26 1.59 6.61
CA LEU A 130 -4.97 1.22 5.40
C LEU A 130 -6.39 0.80 5.72
N GLU A 131 -7.34 1.37 5.02
CA GLU A 131 -8.74 0.96 5.08
C GLU A 131 -9.08 0.09 3.89
N LEU A 132 -9.60 -1.10 4.14
CA LEU A 132 -10.36 -1.86 3.16
C LEU A 132 -11.75 -1.25 3.08
N SER A 133 -11.98 -0.37 2.10
CA SER A 133 -13.24 0.34 1.99
C SER A 133 -14.34 -0.47 1.31
N GLY A 134 -13.98 -1.45 0.51
CA GLY A 134 -14.92 -2.29 -0.21
C GLY A 134 -14.29 -3.12 -1.31
N LEU A 135 -15.14 -3.64 -2.17
CA LEU A 135 -14.77 -4.37 -3.39
C LEU A 135 -15.35 -3.63 -4.58
N VAL A 136 -14.58 -3.53 -5.66
CA VAL A 136 -15.06 -3.05 -6.95
C VAL A 136 -15.16 -4.21 -7.92
N PHE A 137 -16.27 -4.23 -8.68
CA PHE A 137 -16.55 -5.26 -9.67
C PHE A 137 -16.58 -4.63 -11.06
N THR A 138 -15.86 -5.25 -11.96
CA THR A 138 -15.88 -4.99 -13.39
C THR A 138 -16.62 -6.13 -14.12
N LYS A 139 -16.66 -6.08 -15.44
CA LYS A 139 -17.27 -7.17 -16.22
C LYS A 139 -16.52 -8.51 -16.12
N ARG A 140 -15.24 -8.48 -15.75
CA ARG A 140 -14.35 -9.66 -15.82
C ARG A 140 -13.65 -10.00 -14.51
N ALA A 141 -13.57 -9.05 -13.59
CA ALA A 141 -12.80 -9.19 -12.37
C ALA A 141 -13.44 -8.42 -11.21
N PHE A 142 -13.03 -8.78 -10.00
CA PHE A 142 -13.33 -7.99 -8.80
C PHE A 142 -12.07 -7.93 -7.92
N GLU A 143 -11.93 -6.80 -7.23
CA GLU A 143 -10.73 -6.49 -6.47
C GLU A 143 -11.05 -5.66 -5.22
N PRO A 144 -10.23 -5.75 -4.17
CA PRO A 144 -10.37 -4.92 -2.98
C PRO A 144 -9.95 -3.48 -3.26
N VAL A 145 -10.66 -2.54 -2.62
CA VAL A 145 -10.38 -1.10 -2.71
C VAL A 145 -9.71 -0.65 -1.41
N TRP A 146 -8.42 -0.36 -1.50
CA TRP A 146 -7.62 0.11 -0.39
C TRP A 146 -7.48 1.63 -0.39
N LYS A 147 -7.52 2.22 0.81
CA LYS A 147 -7.30 3.66 1.02
C LYS A 147 -6.30 3.90 2.11
N VAL A 148 -5.37 4.82 1.88
CA VAL A 148 -4.46 5.31 2.92
C VAL A 148 -5.18 6.35 3.75
N VAL A 149 -5.49 6.03 5.00
CA VAL A 149 -6.19 6.94 5.93
C VAL A 149 -5.20 7.91 6.55
N GLN A 150 -4.07 7.38 7.00
CA GLN A 150 -3.03 8.15 7.68
C GLN A 150 -1.68 7.46 7.49
N GLY A 151 -0.60 8.24 7.52
CA GLY A 151 0.76 7.72 7.49
C GLY A 151 1.63 8.32 8.59
N ARG A 152 2.64 7.57 9.01
CA ARG A 152 3.71 8.05 9.90
C ARG A 152 5.04 7.85 9.20
N VAL A 153 5.64 8.96 8.78
CA VAL A 153 6.94 8.98 8.11
C VAL A 153 8.04 8.76 9.15
N LYS A 154 8.86 7.75 8.95
CA LYS A 154 10.04 7.51 9.78
C LYS A 154 11.18 8.39 9.29
N ALA A 155 11.92 8.98 10.22
CA ALA A 155 13.15 9.68 9.86
C ALA A 155 14.07 8.72 9.11
N PRO A 156 14.75 9.18 8.04
CA PRO A 156 15.72 8.35 7.34
C PRO A 156 16.75 7.84 8.36
N GLN A 157 16.93 6.53 8.42
CA GLN A 157 17.97 5.96 9.28
C GLN A 157 19.29 6.51 8.79
N LYS A 158 20.07 7.13 9.67
CA LYS A 158 21.44 7.51 9.35
C LYS A 158 22.17 6.26 8.86
N PRO A 159 22.83 6.31 7.71
CA PRO A 159 23.55 5.15 7.21
C PRO A 159 24.52 4.67 8.28
N ARG A 160 24.55 3.36 8.53
CA ARG A 160 25.45 2.75 9.52
C ARG A 160 26.93 3.01 9.23
N PHE A 161 27.21 3.36 7.98
CA PHE A 161 28.55 3.70 7.51
C PHE A 161 28.54 5.14 7.01
N PRO A 162 29.55 5.95 7.33
CA PRO A 162 29.69 7.30 6.79
C PRO A 162 29.73 7.23 5.26
N ARG A 163 29.06 8.16 4.60
CA ARG A 163 29.13 8.32 3.14
C ARG A 163 30.32 9.15 2.70
N GLU A 164 31.10 9.61 3.67
CA GLU A 164 32.31 10.35 3.42
C GLU A 164 33.45 9.40 3.04
N TYR A 165 34.35 9.88 2.20
CA TYR A 165 35.58 9.17 1.84
C TYR A 165 36.43 9.01 3.08
N LEU A 166 36.66 7.77 3.51
CA LEU A 166 37.39 7.43 4.75
C LEU A 166 38.82 6.94 4.51
N PHE A 167 39.19 6.77 3.27
CA PHE A 167 40.59 6.37 2.98
C PHE A 167 41.50 7.54 3.28
N LYS A 168 42.59 7.25 3.98
CA LYS A 168 43.71 8.19 4.09
C LYS A 168 44.56 7.91 2.88
N ASP A 169 44.74 8.90 2.04
CA ASP A 169 45.71 8.82 0.97
C ASP A 169 47.12 8.73 1.61
N ASP A 170 47.94 7.79 1.18
CA ASP A 170 49.35 7.74 1.61
C ASP A 170 50.02 9.06 1.20
N PRO A 171 50.83 9.66 2.08
CA PRO A 171 51.57 10.85 1.70
C PRO A 171 52.39 10.55 0.44
N ALA A 172 52.16 11.39 -0.59
CA ALA A 172 52.94 11.29 -1.81
C ALA A 172 54.45 11.24 -1.43
N GLU A 173 55.15 10.24 -1.93
CA GLU A 173 56.63 10.20 -1.82
C GLU A 173 57.12 11.53 -2.41
N GLU A 174 57.72 12.39 -1.57
CA GLU A 174 58.40 13.60 -2.02
C GLU A 174 59.54 13.12 -2.90
N GLU A 175 59.49 13.40 -4.20
CA GLU A 175 60.59 13.23 -5.10
C GLU A 175 61.74 14.10 -4.58
N GLU A 176 62.83 13.44 -4.11
CA GLU A 176 64.06 14.13 -3.75
C GLU A 176 64.57 14.89 -5.00
N PRO A 177 64.90 16.16 -4.90
CA PRO A 177 65.48 16.89 -6.04
C PRO A 177 66.82 16.32 -6.40
N ASP A 178 66.95 15.87 -7.66
CA ASP A 178 68.24 15.51 -8.25
C ASP A 178 69.23 16.68 -8.10
N ILE A 179 70.24 16.48 -7.27
CA ILE A 179 71.35 17.41 -7.11
C ILE A 179 72.40 16.99 -8.15
N ASP A 180 72.38 17.63 -9.33
CA ASP A 180 73.50 17.59 -10.29
C ASP A 180 74.72 18.31 -9.68
N LEU A 181 75.85 17.54 -9.48
CA LEU A 181 77.16 18.06 -9.18
C LEU A 181 77.98 18.17 -10.47
#